data_a490fc371700f4ba1c91f97564b8dea1
#
_entry.id   a490fc371700f4ba1c91f97564b8dea1
#
_cell.length_a   1.000
_cell.length_b   1.000
_cell.length_c   1.000
_cell.angle_alpha   90.00
_cell.angle_beta   90.00
_cell.angle_gamma   90.00
#
_symmetry.space_group_name_H-M   'P 1'
#
loop_
_entity.id
_entity.type
_entity.pdbx_description
1 polymer ?
#
loop_
_entity_poly.entity_id
_entity_poly.type
_entity_poly.pdbx_seq_one_letter_code
_entity_poly.pdbx_strand_id
1 'polypeptide(L)'
;MASTVTDALNLITIDEDIFVAAPASGDDPRGLYGGRLTAQALRAASLTLPDDRLAHSMQCYFMVPGDATKPITFAVTRERDGGRYSVRRVVASQDGVDILDLAASFQRDRPGSDYQAPDMPAAEPPSQLAPVPQDPRMLDLDVRIPDDGDAYHRWPTRLWVRITGPLADDANLRTCGLVFISDMCTGLSKAPGVQQVGILPSIDHTVWIHRACDPNGWMLMDLAPESTSHGRGMYTGRIFDENGVLLASLAQESLFRKREKRNGHTR
;
A
#
# COMPACT_ATOMS: atom_id res chain seq x y z
N MET A 1 -7.96 11.90 15.83
CA MET A 1 -7.06 10.84 15.28
C MET A 1 -7.88 10.00 14.34
N ALA A 2 -7.35 9.64 13.17
CA ALA A 2 -8.07 8.79 12.23
C ALA A 2 -8.30 7.41 12.86
N SER A 3 -9.55 6.98 12.93
CA SER A 3 -9.96 5.66 13.44
C SER A 3 -10.25 4.67 12.30
N THR A 4 -10.44 5.18 11.09
CA THR A 4 -10.76 4.42 9.89
C THR A 4 -9.83 4.77 8.74
N VAL A 5 -9.76 3.91 7.72
CA VAL A 5 -9.06 4.21 6.46
C VAL A 5 -9.66 5.45 5.79
N THR A 6 -10.99 5.60 5.84
CA THR A 6 -11.67 6.80 5.30
C THR A 6 -11.19 8.08 5.99
N ASP A 7 -11.09 8.08 7.33
CA ASP A 7 -10.57 9.22 8.07
C ASP A 7 -9.11 9.52 7.69
N ALA A 8 -8.30 8.47 7.51
CA ALA A 8 -6.90 8.60 7.13
C ALA A 8 -6.72 9.21 5.73
N LEU A 9 -7.67 8.95 4.82
CA LEU A 9 -7.67 9.47 3.45
C LEU A 9 -8.35 10.84 3.30
N ASN A 10 -8.90 11.39 4.38
CA ASN A 10 -9.49 12.72 4.39
C ASN A 10 -8.39 13.77 4.56
N LEU A 11 -7.98 14.38 3.44
CA LEU A 11 -6.92 15.39 3.41
C LEU A 11 -7.52 16.80 3.47
N ILE A 12 -6.80 17.73 4.10
CA ILE A 12 -7.15 19.14 4.18
C ILE A 12 -6.38 19.87 3.08
N THR A 13 -7.10 20.56 2.19
CA THR A 13 -6.47 21.45 1.21
C THR A 13 -6.03 22.73 1.91
N ILE A 14 -4.77 23.09 1.81
CA ILE A 14 -4.21 24.31 2.42
C ILE A 14 -3.79 25.35 1.38
N ASP A 15 -3.51 24.92 0.15
CA ASP A 15 -3.20 25.78 -1.00
C ASP A 15 -3.52 25.02 -2.30
N GLU A 16 -3.37 25.68 -3.46
CA GLU A 16 -3.50 25.00 -4.76
C GLU A 16 -2.48 23.85 -4.84
N ASP A 17 -2.99 22.65 -5.10
CA ASP A 17 -2.20 21.41 -5.22
C ASP A 17 -1.38 21.05 -3.95
N ILE A 18 -1.72 21.62 -2.76
CA ILE A 18 -1.08 21.32 -1.50
C ILE A 18 -2.10 20.83 -0.47
N PHE A 19 -1.85 19.65 0.07
CA PHE A 19 -2.75 18.97 0.99
C PHE A 19 -2.01 18.57 2.27
N VAL A 20 -2.75 18.45 3.36
CA VAL A 20 -2.20 18.01 4.65
C VAL A 20 -3.03 16.86 5.21
N ALA A 21 -2.34 15.82 5.65
CA ALA A 21 -2.93 14.77 6.49
C ALA A 21 -2.61 15.04 7.97
N ALA A 22 -3.60 14.83 8.83
CA ALA A 22 -3.40 14.83 10.26
C ALA A 22 -2.47 13.70 10.71
N PRO A 23 -1.77 13.85 11.87
CA PRO A 23 -0.97 12.81 12.48
C PRO A 23 -1.72 11.46 12.54
N ALA A 24 -0.99 10.36 12.36
CA ALA A 24 -1.59 9.03 12.39
C ALA A 24 -2.14 8.68 13.77
N SER A 25 -1.35 8.51 14.73
CA SER A 25 -1.59 8.39 16.18
C SER A 25 -0.42 7.69 16.86
N GLY A 26 -0.13 8.10 18.09
CA GLY A 26 0.67 7.35 19.04
C GLY A 26 2.14 7.14 18.66
N ASP A 27 2.92 6.84 19.66
CA ASP A 27 4.32 6.45 19.52
C ASP A 27 4.41 4.97 19.06
N ASP A 28 4.16 4.69 17.79
CA ASP A 28 4.47 3.36 17.27
C ASP A 28 5.96 3.31 16.89
N PRO A 29 6.77 2.48 17.56
CA PRO A 29 8.21 2.40 17.30
C PRO A 29 8.54 1.90 15.89
N ARG A 30 7.54 1.40 15.15
CA ARG A 30 7.68 0.98 13.75
C ARG A 30 7.55 2.15 12.77
N GLY A 31 7.19 3.33 13.27
CA GLY A 31 7.00 4.53 12.47
C GLY A 31 5.69 4.55 11.66
N LEU A 32 5.63 5.46 10.69
CA LEU A 32 4.49 5.63 9.81
C LEU A 32 4.33 4.40 8.89
N TYR A 33 3.09 3.91 8.77
CA TYR A 33 2.76 2.81 7.85
C TYR A 33 2.87 3.28 6.40
N GLY A 34 3.68 2.58 5.57
CA GLY A 34 3.95 2.96 4.18
C GLY A 34 2.70 2.94 3.30
N GLY A 35 1.81 1.96 3.46
CA GLY A 35 0.55 1.89 2.73
C GLY A 35 -0.39 3.07 3.03
N ARG A 36 -0.38 3.61 4.27
CA ARG A 36 -1.08 4.85 4.58
C ARG A 36 -0.48 6.03 3.81
N LEU A 37 0.85 6.16 3.84
CA LEU A 37 1.54 7.26 3.18
C LEU A 37 1.33 7.26 1.67
N THR A 38 1.44 6.10 1.02
CA THR A 38 1.21 5.95 -0.42
C THR A 38 -0.24 6.19 -0.82
N ALA A 39 -1.20 5.69 -0.02
CA ALA A 39 -2.62 5.91 -0.26
C ALA A 39 -3.01 7.39 -0.13
N GLN A 40 -2.46 8.10 0.87
CA GLN A 40 -2.65 9.54 1.04
C GLN A 40 -2.03 10.35 -0.09
N ALA A 41 -0.83 9.97 -0.56
CA ALA A 41 -0.20 10.62 -1.71
C ALA A 41 -1.02 10.42 -3.00
N LEU A 42 -1.52 9.20 -3.24
CA LEU A 42 -2.43 8.93 -4.36
C LEU A 42 -3.74 9.72 -4.23
N ARG A 43 -4.28 9.86 -3.01
CA ARG A 43 -5.47 10.68 -2.76
C ARG A 43 -5.21 12.15 -3.07
N ALA A 44 -4.10 12.73 -2.63
CA ALA A 44 -3.70 14.09 -2.96
C ALA A 44 -3.62 14.29 -4.48
N ALA A 45 -3.00 13.35 -5.20
CA ALA A 45 -2.94 13.37 -6.66
C ALA A 45 -4.36 13.37 -7.28
N SER A 46 -5.26 12.49 -6.82
CA SER A 46 -6.62 12.35 -7.37
C SER A 46 -7.48 13.60 -7.16
N LEU A 47 -7.31 14.31 -6.06
CA LEU A 47 -8.04 15.55 -5.75
C LEU A 47 -7.72 16.72 -6.69
N THR A 48 -6.64 16.63 -7.48
CA THR A 48 -6.27 17.64 -8.50
C THR A 48 -6.83 17.33 -9.90
N LEU A 49 -7.68 16.32 -10.03
CA LEU A 49 -8.18 15.79 -11.30
C LEU A 49 -9.70 15.85 -11.37
N PRO A 50 -10.28 15.89 -12.58
CA PRO A 50 -11.70 15.63 -12.77
C PRO A 50 -12.07 14.19 -12.37
N ASP A 51 -13.32 13.98 -11.95
CA ASP A 51 -13.85 12.70 -11.47
C ASP A 51 -13.80 11.57 -12.52
N ASP A 52 -13.72 11.93 -13.81
CA ASP A 52 -13.60 10.97 -14.92
C ASP A 52 -12.18 10.40 -15.12
N ARG A 53 -11.24 10.72 -14.23
CA ARG A 53 -9.87 10.28 -14.26
C ARG A 53 -9.60 9.27 -13.15
N LEU A 54 -9.44 8.00 -13.53
CA LEU A 54 -9.22 6.90 -12.60
C LEU A 54 -7.74 6.53 -12.56
N ALA A 55 -7.20 6.37 -11.36
CA ALA A 55 -5.84 5.90 -11.19
C ALA A 55 -5.70 4.48 -11.75
N HIS A 56 -4.68 4.25 -12.58
CA HIS A 56 -4.37 2.92 -13.12
C HIS A 56 -2.97 2.43 -12.76
N SER A 57 -2.08 3.32 -12.30
CA SER A 57 -0.77 2.92 -11.78
C SER A 57 -0.20 3.99 -10.87
N MET A 58 0.59 3.54 -9.89
CA MET A 58 1.46 4.39 -9.08
C MET A 58 2.80 3.71 -8.86
N GLN A 59 3.85 4.51 -8.67
CA GLN A 59 5.17 4.08 -8.24
C GLN A 59 5.75 5.10 -7.28
N CYS A 60 6.37 4.64 -6.19
CA CYS A 60 7.00 5.55 -5.23
C CYS A 60 8.33 5.02 -4.71
N TYR A 61 9.14 5.95 -4.19
CA TYR A 61 10.29 5.68 -3.35
C TYR A 61 10.06 6.22 -1.94
N PHE A 62 10.35 5.41 -0.94
CA PHE A 62 10.42 5.84 0.45
C PHE A 62 11.80 6.42 0.72
N MET A 63 11.87 7.73 1.01
CA MET A 63 13.13 8.46 1.14
C MET A 63 13.75 8.29 2.53
N VAL A 64 12.95 8.57 3.55
CA VAL A 64 13.31 8.39 4.97
C VAL A 64 12.08 7.94 5.77
N PRO A 65 12.26 7.30 6.93
CA PRO A 65 11.13 6.91 7.78
C PRO A 65 10.31 8.12 8.21
N GLY A 66 8.98 8.06 8.02
CA GLY A 66 8.06 9.08 8.50
C GLY A 66 7.74 8.91 9.99
N ASP A 67 7.44 10.03 10.65
CA ASP A 67 7.02 10.12 12.04
C ASP A 67 5.48 10.14 12.12
N ALA A 68 4.89 9.12 12.74
CA ALA A 68 3.44 8.98 12.84
C ALA A 68 2.78 10.07 13.71
N THR A 69 3.55 10.77 14.53
CA THR A 69 3.07 11.82 15.45
C THR A 69 2.98 13.21 14.79
N LYS A 70 3.49 13.36 13.57
CA LYS A 70 3.55 14.62 12.84
C LYS A 70 2.56 14.67 11.68
N PRO A 71 2.06 15.86 11.32
CA PRO A 71 1.31 16.02 10.06
C PRO A 71 2.21 15.77 8.85
N ILE A 72 1.57 15.40 7.74
CA ILE A 72 2.26 15.17 6.47
C ILE A 72 1.73 16.18 5.46
N THR A 73 2.63 16.90 4.80
CA THR A 73 2.30 17.77 3.68
C THR A 73 2.54 17.04 2.37
N PHE A 74 1.56 17.08 1.46
CA PHE A 74 1.62 16.52 0.11
C PHE A 74 1.58 17.66 -0.90
N ALA A 75 2.67 17.86 -1.63
CA ALA A 75 2.76 18.82 -2.74
C ALA A 75 2.60 18.06 -4.07
N VAL A 76 1.59 18.42 -4.85
CA VAL A 76 1.27 17.78 -6.12
C VAL A 76 1.78 18.62 -7.28
N THR A 77 2.51 18.01 -8.21
CA THR A 77 2.90 18.60 -9.48
C THR A 77 2.07 17.99 -10.61
N ARG A 78 1.43 18.84 -11.42
CA ARG A 78 0.68 18.43 -12.61
C ARG A 78 1.64 18.23 -13.78
N GLU A 79 2.23 17.02 -13.89
CA GLU A 79 3.23 16.71 -14.92
C GLU A 79 2.61 16.71 -16.34
N ARG A 80 1.38 16.23 -16.43
CA ARG A 80 0.66 16.16 -17.71
C ARG A 80 -0.84 16.14 -17.52
N ASP A 81 -1.54 16.91 -18.36
CA ASP A 81 -2.98 16.81 -18.59
C ASP A 81 -3.25 16.66 -20.09
N GLY A 82 -3.39 15.41 -20.52
CA GLY A 82 -3.73 15.07 -21.90
C GLY A 82 -5.21 14.71 -22.07
N GLY A 83 -5.66 14.53 -23.31
CA GLY A 83 -7.04 14.14 -23.59
C GLY A 83 -7.49 12.84 -22.94
N ARG A 84 -6.56 11.86 -22.75
CA ARG A 84 -6.85 10.52 -22.22
C ARG A 84 -6.16 10.23 -20.90
N TYR A 85 -4.94 10.69 -20.73
CA TYR A 85 -4.09 10.40 -19.59
C TYR A 85 -3.69 11.68 -18.88
N SER A 86 -3.63 11.61 -17.57
CA SER A 86 -3.02 12.62 -16.70
C SER A 86 -1.94 11.98 -15.86
N VAL A 87 -0.86 12.72 -15.56
CA VAL A 87 0.23 12.27 -14.69
C VAL A 87 0.41 13.28 -13.58
N ARG A 88 0.56 12.80 -12.37
CA ARG A 88 0.84 13.59 -11.16
C ARG A 88 2.09 13.05 -10.49
N ARG A 89 2.93 13.97 -10.02
CA ARG A 89 3.99 13.66 -9.06
C ARG A 89 3.60 14.24 -7.72
N VAL A 90 3.82 13.50 -6.65
CA VAL A 90 3.54 13.93 -5.28
C VAL A 90 4.77 13.76 -4.43
N VAL A 91 5.22 14.82 -3.80
CA VAL A 91 6.24 14.76 -2.76
C VAL A 91 5.54 14.90 -1.41
N ALA A 92 5.71 13.91 -0.54
CA ALA A 92 5.24 13.99 0.84
C ALA A 92 6.40 14.40 1.75
N SER A 93 6.17 15.37 2.63
CA SER A 93 7.20 15.88 3.53
C SER A 93 6.69 16.08 4.96
N GLN A 94 7.61 16.03 5.92
CA GLN A 94 7.40 16.36 7.34
C GLN A 94 8.52 17.31 7.78
N ASP A 95 8.17 18.45 8.39
CA ASP A 95 9.13 19.48 8.85
C ASP A 95 10.15 19.88 7.77
N GLY A 96 9.73 19.91 6.51
CA GLY A 96 10.59 20.26 5.37
C GLY A 96 11.54 19.15 4.88
N VAL A 97 11.40 17.93 5.41
CA VAL A 97 12.14 16.74 4.95
C VAL A 97 11.23 15.85 4.10
N ASP A 98 11.65 15.54 2.88
CA ASP A 98 10.92 14.65 1.98
C ASP A 98 11.00 13.21 2.48
N ILE A 99 9.82 12.59 2.68
CA ILE A 99 9.67 11.21 3.18
C ILE A 99 9.21 10.23 2.09
N LEU A 100 8.57 10.74 1.03
CA LEU A 100 8.09 9.95 -0.11
C LEU A 100 8.13 10.80 -1.38
N ASP A 101 8.48 10.16 -2.51
CA ASP A 101 8.30 10.69 -3.87
C ASP A 101 7.47 9.67 -4.66
N LEU A 102 6.30 10.10 -5.16
CA LEU A 102 5.34 9.23 -5.84
C LEU A 102 4.96 9.82 -7.20
N ALA A 103 4.95 8.98 -8.22
CA ALA A 103 4.35 9.27 -9.52
C ALA A 103 3.10 8.40 -9.72
N ALA A 104 2.00 9.01 -10.17
CA ALA A 104 0.75 8.31 -10.47
C ALA A 104 0.22 8.69 -11.85
N SER A 105 -0.33 7.70 -12.55
CA SER A 105 -0.97 7.88 -13.84
C SER A 105 -2.46 7.56 -13.75
N PHE A 106 -3.25 8.40 -14.42
CA PHE A 106 -4.71 8.35 -14.43
C PHE A 106 -5.22 8.32 -15.87
N GLN A 107 -6.33 7.64 -16.10
CA GLN A 107 -6.96 7.59 -17.40
C GLN A 107 -8.47 7.82 -17.31
N ARG A 108 -9.06 8.27 -18.41
CA ARG A 108 -10.51 8.17 -18.60
C ARG A 108 -10.90 6.72 -18.81
N ASP A 109 -12.03 6.33 -18.24
CA ASP A 109 -12.61 5.02 -18.53
C ASP A 109 -12.83 4.84 -20.03
N ARG A 110 -12.53 3.63 -20.50
CA ARG A 110 -12.60 3.30 -21.90
C ARG A 110 -12.92 1.83 -22.12
N PRO A 111 -13.89 1.51 -23.00
CA PRO A 111 -14.13 0.14 -23.40
C PRO A 111 -12.91 -0.43 -24.13
N GLY A 112 -12.62 -1.68 -23.86
CA GLY A 112 -11.50 -2.44 -24.43
C GLY A 112 -11.68 -3.95 -24.23
N SER A 113 -10.70 -4.72 -24.67
CA SER A 113 -10.64 -6.15 -24.31
C SER A 113 -10.36 -6.29 -22.82
N ASP A 114 -11.02 -7.24 -22.17
CA ASP A 114 -10.77 -7.60 -20.78
C ASP A 114 -10.21 -9.03 -20.74
N TYR A 115 -9.00 -9.17 -20.18
CA TYR A 115 -8.29 -10.43 -20.05
C TYR A 115 -7.40 -10.40 -18.82
N GLN A 116 -7.33 -11.51 -18.11
CA GLN A 116 -6.34 -11.76 -17.06
C GLN A 116 -5.67 -13.10 -17.31
N ALA A 117 -4.34 -13.16 -17.19
CA ALA A 117 -3.59 -14.41 -17.35
C ALA A 117 -3.56 -15.25 -16.06
N PRO A 118 -3.35 -14.68 -14.86
CA PRO A 118 -3.28 -15.48 -13.65
C PRO A 118 -4.67 -15.82 -13.12
N ASP A 119 -4.84 -17.07 -12.70
CA ASP A 119 -5.95 -17.47 -11.86
C ASP A 119 -5.70 -17.08 -10.38
N MET A 120 -6.76 -16.84 -9.64
CA MET A 120 -6.66 -16.68 -8.19
C MET A 120 -6.22 -18.01 -7.57
N PRO A 121 -5.18 -18.04 -6.72
CA PRO A 121 -4.77 -19.26 -6.05
C PRO A 121 -5.87 -19.77 -5.11
N ALA A 122 -5.97 -21.10 -4.99
CA ALA A 122 -6.88 -21.71 -4.05
C ALA A 122 -6.55 -21.26 -2.62
N ALA A 123 -7.57 -20.83 -1.90
CA ALA A 123 -7.48 -20.42 -0.51
C ALA A 123 -8.79 -20.77 0.22
N GLU A 124 -8.69 -21.10 1.50
CA GLU A 124 -9.86 -21.28 2.34
C GLU A 124 -10.67 -19.97 2.40
N PRO A 125 -11.99 -20.01 2.20
CA PRO A 125 -12.79 -18.79 2.15
C PRO A 125 -12.77 -18.03 3.50
N PRO A 126 -12.82 -16.69 3.48
CA PRO A 126 -12.67 -15.88 4.70
C PRO A 126 -13.76 -16.14 5.75
N SER A 127 -14.94 -16.64 5.33
CA SER A 127 -16.04 -17.02 6.24
C SER A 127 -15.68 -18.21 7.15
N GLN A 128 -14.71 -19.03 6.79
CA GLN A 128 -14.26 -20.20 7.56
C GLN A 128 -13.02 -19.89 8.44
N LEU A 129 -12.45 -18.71 8.31
CA LEU A 129 -11.22 -18.30 8.99
C LEU A 129 -11.49 -17.39 10.19
N ALA A 130 -10.71 -17.56 11.24
CA ALA A 130 -10.73 -16.64 12.38
C ALA A 130 -10.10 -15.28 12.02
N PRO A 131 -10.60 -14.17 12.61
CA PRO A 131 -9.97 -12.87 12.45
C PRO A 131 -8.58 -12.85 13.10
N VAL A 132 -7.63 -12.20 12.43
CA VAL A 132 -6.31 -11.94 13.00
C VAL A 132 -6.43 -10.75 13.97
N PRO A 133 -5.74 -10.77 15.14
CA PRO A 133 -5.68 -9.61 16.02
C PRO A 133 -5.19 -8.38 15.26
N GLN A 134 -5.92 -7.27 15.39
CA GLN A 134 -5.61 -6.05 14.66
C GLN A 134 -4.31 -5.40 15.14
N ASP A 135 -3.46 -5.06 14.19
CA ASP A 135 -2.41 -4.07 14.38
C ASP A 135 -3.07 -2.67 14.33
N PRO A 136 -2.89 -1.80 15.35
CA PRO A 136 -3.51 -0.48 15.37
C PRO A 136 -3.20 0.40 14.15
N ARG A 137 -2.09 0.15 13.44
CA ARG A 137 -1.74 0.86 12.21
C ARG A 137 -2.62 0.48 11.02
N MET A 138 -3.24 -0.70 11.09
CA MET A 138 -4.12 -1.23 10.05
C MET A 138 -5.55 -0.68 10.15
N LEU A 139 -5.81 0.17 11.15
CA LEU A 139 -7.10 0.84 11.36
C LEU A 139 -8.26 -0.17 11.38
N ASP A 140 -9.24 0.00 10.53
CA ASP A 140 -10.45 -0.80 10.45
C ASP A 140 -10.37 -1.92 9.38
N LEU A 141 -9.19 -2.51 9.17
CA LEU A 141 -9.06 -3.70 8.32
C LEU A 141 -9.52 -4.97 9.06
N ASP A 142 -10.29 -5.83 8.40
CA ASP A 142 -10.54 -7.23 8.79
C ASP A 142 -9.60 -8.11 7.98
N VAL A 143 -8.75 -8.87 8.66
CA VAL A 143 -7.72 -9.72 8.06
C VAL A 143 -7.94 -11.16 8.45
N ARG A 144 -7.85 -12.08 7.47
CA ARG A 144 -7.97 -13.52 7.65
C ARG A 144 -6.80 -14.20 6.94
N ILE A 145 -6.14 -15.15 7.60
CA ILE A 145 -4.97 -15.83 7.04
C ILE A 145 -5.37 -17.29 6.77
N PRO A 146 -5.47 -17.70 5.48
CA PRO A 146 -5.67 -19.10 5.15
C PRO A 146 -4.43 -19.91 5.53
N ASP A 147 -4.63 -21.15 5.97
CA ASP A 147 -3.54 -22.10 6.16
C ASP A 147 -3.13 -22.64 4.80
N ASP A 148 -1.98 -22.22 4.31
CA ASP A 148 -1.39 -22.71 3.05
C ASP A 148 -0.25 -23.73 3.30
N GLY A 149 -0.12 -24.23 4.53
CA GLY A 149 0.87 -25.22 4.93
C GLY A 149 2.30 -24.70 5.03
N ASP A 150 2.52 -23.42 4.80
CA ASP A 150 3.84 -22.79 4.94
C ASP A 150 4.01 -22.17 6.33
N ALA A 151 5.14 -22.43 6.96
CA ALA A 151 5.51 -21.76 8.20
C ALA A 151 5.89 -20.31 7.89
N TYR A 152 4.99 -19.40 8.20
CA TYR A 152 5.25 -17.97 8.05
C TYR A 152 6.22 -17.47 9.11
N HIS A 153 7.15 -16.66 8.66
CA HIS A 153 8.15 -16.16 9.56
C HIS A 153 7.63 -15.04 10.44
N ARG A 154 6.98 -14.06 9.96
CA ARG A 154 6.48 -12.89 10.68
C ARG A 154 5.17 -12.37 10.09
N TRP A 155 5.09 -12.44 8.77
CA TRP A 155 3.94 -11.97 8.00
C TRP A 155 3.52 -13.05 7.02
N PRO A 156 2.20 -13.22 6.81
CA PRO A 156 1.70 -14.11 5.79
C PRO A 156 2.10 -13.56 4.40
N THR A 157 2.23 -14.45 3.43
CA THR A 157 2.36 -14.07 2.01
C THR A 157 1.03 -14.17 1.30
N ARG A 158 0.04 -14.82 1.90
CA ARG A 158 -1.33 -14.90 1.40
C ARG A 158 -2.31 -14.55 2.51
N LEU A 159 -3.25 -13.67 2.23
CA LEU A 159 -4.25 -13.26 3.21
C LEU A 159 -5.49 -12.69 2.52
N TRP A 160 -6.64 -12.88 3.16
CA TRP A 160 -7.85 -12.14 2.88
C TRP A 160 -7.88 -10.85 3.69
N VAL A 161 -8.31 -9.78 3.05
CA VAL A 161 -8.42 -8.49 3.71
C VAL A 161 -9.58 -7.70 3.14
N ARG A 162 -10.22 -6.89 4.00
CA ARG A 162 -11.22 -5.89 3.62
C ARG A 162 -11.20 -4.70 4.58
N ILE A 163 -11.73 -3.56 4.14
CA ILE A 163 -12.00 -2.41 4.98
C ILE A 163 -13.40 -2.58 5.56
N THR A 164 -13.57 -2.48 6.88
CA THR A 164 -14.86 -2.64 7.54
C THR A 164 -15.65 -1.34 7.68
N GLY A 165 -14.95 -0.19 7.72
CA GLY A 165 -15.58 1.13 7.70
C GLY A 165 -16.11 1.51 6.32
N PRO A 166 -17.09 2.41 6.25
CA PRO A 166 -17.68 2.80 4.98
C PRO A 166 -16.70 3.62 4.13
N LEU A 167 -16.56 3.26 2.87
CA LEU A 167 -15.95 4.10 1.83
C LEU A 167 -17.06 4.76 1.00
N ALA A 168 -16.90 6.05 0.70
CA ALA A 168 -17.81 6.73 -0.20
C ALA A 168 -17.77 6.10 -1.61
N ASP A 169 -18.82 6.32 -2.39
CA ASP A 169 -18.90 5.88 -3.79
C ASP A 169 -18.06 6.80 -4.71
N ASP A 170 -16.76 6.79 -4.47
CA ASP A 170 -15.72 7.51 -5.21
C ASP A 170 -14.67 6.47 -5.63
N ALA A 171 -14.56 6.24 -6.93
CA ALA A 171 -13.69 5.21 -7.50
C ALA A 171 -12.21 5.44 -7.16
N ASN A 172 -11.75 6.70 -7.11
CA ASN A 172 -10.38 7.01 -6.71
C ASN A 172 -10.15 6.80 -5.20
N LEU A 173 -11.15 7.12 -4.36
CA LEU A 173 -11.07 6.84 -2.92
C LEU A 173 -10.99 5.32 -2.66
N ARG A 174 -11.81 4.52 -3.36
CA ARG A 174 -11.74 3.06 -3.30
C ARG A 174 -10.38 2.53 -3.75
N THR A 175 -9.83 3.09 -4.83
CA THR A 175 -8.46 2.76 -5.29
C THR A 175 -7.41 3.12 -4.24
N CYS A 176 -7.54 4.25 -3.55
CA CYS A 176 -6.66 4.60 -2.43
C CYS A 176 -6.80 3.59 -1.27
N GLY A 177 -7.99 3.09 -0.99
CA GLY A 177 -8.21 2.00 -0.02
C GLY A 177 -7.48 0.71 -0.41
N LEU A 178 -7.51 0.32 -1.70
CA LEU A 178 -6.73 -0.82 -2.20
C LEU A 178 -5.22 -0.58 -2.04
N VAL A 179 -4.73 0.63 -2.37
CA VAL A 179 -3.31 0.98 -2.21
C VAL A 179 -2.91 1.00 -0.73
N PHE A 180 -3.80 1.42 0.18
CA PHE A 180 -3.56 1.31 1.63
C PHE A 180 -3.29 -0.15 2.04
N ILE A 181 -4.06 -1.09 1.51
CA ILE A 181 -3.92 -2.52 1.78
C ILE A 181 -2.65 -3.10 1.16
N SER A 182 -2.24 -2.64 -0.02
CA SER A 182 -1.21 -3.29 -0.85
C SER A 182 0.19 -3.38 -0.22
N ASP A 183 0.49 -2.57 0.80
CA ASP A 183 1.79 -2.54 1.51
C ASP A 183 1.75 -3.22 2.89
N MET A 184 0.66 -3.93 3.25
CA MET A 184 0.49 -4.45 4.62
C MET A 184 1.37 -5.65 4.96
N CYS A 185 1.87 -6.38 3.98
CA CYS A 185 2.67 -7.60 4.14
C CYS A 185 3.85 -7.62 3.16
N THR A 186 4.66 -8.66 3.23
CA THR A 186 5.82 -8.83 2.36
C THR A 186 5.91 -10.24 1.79
N GLY A 187 6.16 -10.33 0.48
CA GLY A 187 6.47 -11.61 -0.18
C GLY A 187 7.79 -12.24 0.27
N LEU A 188 8.66 -11.45 0.89
CA LEU A 188 9.98 -11.91 1.36
C LEU A 188 9.90 -12.85 2.58
N SER A 189 8.73 -13.02 3.20
CA SER A 189 8.55 -13.98 4.30
C SER A 189 8.89 -15.42 3.92
N LYS A 190 8.79 -15.77 2.62
CA LYS A 190 9.20 -17.09 2.07
C LYS A 190 10.61 -17.08 1.49
N ALA A 191 11.32 -15.96 1.51
CA ALA A 191 12.67 -15.89 0.95
C ALA A 191 13.67 -16.65 1.83
N PRO A 192 14.63 -17.40 1.25
CA PRO A 192 15.67 -18.06 2.02
C PRO A 192 16.45 -17.07 2.90
N GLY A 193 16.64 -17.42 4.17
CA GLY A 193 17.39 -16.60 5.12
C GLY A 193 16.63 -15.44 5.76
N VAL A 194 15.34 -15.28 5.49
CA VAL A 194 14.49 -14.23 6.10
C VAL A 194 14.51 -14.28 7.63
N GLN A 195 14.69 -15.48 8.24
CA GLN A 195 14.79 -15.67 9.70
C GLN A 195 15.95 -14.90 10.35
N GLN A 196 16.98 -14.61 9.57
CA GLN A 196 18.16 -13.89 10.01
C GLN A 196 18.05 -12.38 9.81
N VAL A 197 16.98 -11.94 9.12
CA VAL A 197 16.71 -10.54 8.82
C VAL A 197 15.87 -9.95 9.94
N GLY A 198 16.15 -8.72 10.32
CA GLY A 198 15.41 -8.04 11.37
C GLY A 198 14.13 -7.37 10.83
N ILE A 199 14.25 -6.12 10.43
CA ILE A 199 13.20 -5.33 9.80
C ILE A 199 13.42 -5.37 8.29
N LEU A 200 12.34 -5.33 7.52
CA LEU A 200 12.32 -5.27 6.05
C LEU A 200 11.73 -3.91 5.60
N PRO A 201 12.44 -2.78 5.81
CA PRO A 201 11.93 -1.49 5.36
C PRO A 201 11.79 -1.48 3.85
N SER A 202 10.65 -1.00 3.38
CA SER A 202 10.40 -0.80 1.95
C SER A 202 11.33 0.28 1.40
N ILE A 203 11.83 0.07 0.18
CA ILE A 203 12.63 1.04 -0.59
C ILE A 203 11.72 1.72 -1.60
N ASP A 204 10.95 0.94 -2.32
CA ASP A 204 9.96 1.40 -3.30
C ASP A 204 8.65 0.62 -3.16
N HIS A 205 7.62 1.07 -3.86
CA HIS A 205 6.37 0.34 -4.02
C HIS A 205 5.70 0.75 -5.33
N THR A 206 5.34 -0.24 -6.13
CA THR A 206 4.65 -0.05 -7.42
C THR A 206 3.36 -0.85 -7.43
N VAL A 207 2.26 -0.21 -7.84
CA VAL A 207 0.95 -0.85 -7.99
C VAL A 207 0.37 -0.51 -9.36
N TRP A 208 -0.06 -1.53 -10.10
CA TRP A 208 -0.87 -1.41 -11.31
C TRP A 208 -2.30 -1.83 -10.99
N ILE A 209 -3.25 -0.92 -11.17
CA ILE A 209 -4.67 -1.13 -10.93
C ILE A 209 -5.30 -1.54 -12.26
N HIS A 210 -5.82 -2.74 -12.33
CA HIS A 210 -6.35 -3.32 -13.57
C HIS A 210 -7.86 -3.10 -13.72
N ARG A 211 -8.61 -3.12 -12.61
CA ARG A 211 -10.07 -3.02 -12.59
C ARG A 211 -10.54 -2.22 -11.39
N ALA A 212 -11.75 -1.69 -11.50
CA ALA A 212 -12.41 -1.07 -10.36
C ALA A 212 -12.51 -2.07 -9.20
N CYS A 213 -12.29 -1.59 -7.99
CA CYS A 213 -12.32 -2.40 -6.78
C CYS A 213 -13.35 -1.88 -5.79
N ASP A 214 -13.84 -2.78 -4.94
CA ASP A 214 -14.56 -2.43 -3.72
C ASP A 214 -13.80 -2.97 -2.50
N PRO A 215 -12.99 -2.15 -1.84
CA PRO A 215 -12.23 -2.60 -0.68
C PRO A 215 -13.08 -2.95 0.55
N ASN A 216 -14.38 -2.70 0.53
CA ASN A 216 -15.31 -3.23 1.54
C ASN A 216 -15.66 -4.71 1.32
N GLY A 217 -15.51 -5.22 0.08
CA GLY A 217 -15.54 -6.64 -0.23
C GLY A 217 -14.22 -7.33 0.11
N TRP A 218 -14.27 -8.67 0.25
CA TRP A 218 -13.07 -9.44 0.49
C TRP A 218 -12.13 -9.43 -0.72
N MET A 219 -10.84 -9.20 -0.44
CA MET A 219 -9.77 -9.28 -1.43
C MET A 219 -8.71 -10.27 -0.95
N LEU A 220 -8.27 -11.15 -1.86
CA LEU A 220 -7.15 -12.06 -1.62
C LEU A 220 -5.87 -11.41 -2.12
N MET A 221 -4.95 -11.14 -1.22
CA MET A 221 -3.58 -10.75 -1.56
C MET A 221 -2.69 -11.99 -1.56
N ASP A 222 -1.93 -12.18 -2.64
CA ASP A 222 -0.98 -13.27 -2.82
C ASP A 222 0.37 -12.72 -3.25
N LEU A 223 1.40 -12.91 -2.41
CA LEU A 223 2.73 -12.35 -2.55
C LEU A 223 3.78 -13.45 -2.72
N ALA A 224 4.76 -13.23 -3.58
CA ALA A 224 5.84 -14.19 -3.84
C ALA A 224 7.21 -13.50 -3.92
N PRO A 225 8.26 -14.07 -3.31
CA PRO A 225 9.60 -13.54 -3.45
C PRO A 225 10.12 -13.79 -4.87
N GLU A 226 10.83 -12.83 -5.44
CA GLU A 226 11.48 -12.94 -6.73
C GLU A 226 12.99 -13.10 -6.59
N SER A 227 13.63 -12.25 -5.78
CA SER A 227 15.07 -12.22 -5.65
C SER A 227 15.54 -11.60 -4.34
N THR A 228 16.66 -12.08 -3.83
CA THR A 228 17.41 -11.41 -2.76
C THR A 228 18.88 -11.29 -3.17
N SER A 229 19.40 -10.06 -3.20
CA SER A 229 20.77 -9.78 -3.61
C SER A 229 21.26 -8.45 -3.03
N HIS A 230 22.56 -8.36 -2.75
CA HIS A 230 23.21 -7.12 -2.30
C HIS A 230 22.51 -6.42 -1.12
N GLY A 231 21.93 -7.20 -0.19
CA GLY A 231 21.23 -6.68 0.98
C GLY A 231 19.85 -6.08 0.68
N ARG A 232 19.27 -6.39 -0.46
CA ARG A 232 17.90 -6.07 -0.85
C ARG A 232 17.14 -7.35 -1.20
N GLY A 233 15.83 -7.29 -1.11
CA GLY A 233 14.92 -8.32 -1.57
C GLY A 233 13.78 -7.71 -2.34
N MET A 234 13.41 -8.34 -3.45
CA MET A 234 12.30 -7.92 -4.32
C MET A 234 11.24 -9.01 -4.31
N TYR A 235 9.99 -8.60 -4.30
CA TYR A 235 8.84 -9.49 -4.41
C TYR A 235 7.77 -8.88 -5.32
N THR A 236 6.91 -9.74 -5.81
CA THR A 236 5.71 -9.37 -6.56
C THR A 236 4.46 -9.84 -5.83
N GLY A 237 3.33 -9.27 -6.21
CA GLY A 237 2.05 -9.67 -5.65
C GLY A 237 0.88 -9.40 -6.58
N ARG A 238 -0.24 -10.03 -6.24
CA ARG A 238 -1.52 -9.88 -6.91
C ARG A 238 -2.62 -9.72 -5.89
N ILE A 239 -3.62 -8.92 -6.22
CA ILE A 239 -4.81 -8.73 -5.41
C ILE A 239 -6.00 -9.12 -6.27
N PHE A 240 -6.80 -10.09 -5.79
CA PHE A 240 -8.01 -10.57 -6.44
C PHE A 240 -9.23 -10.21 -5.58
N ASP A 241 -10.39 -10.04 -6.19
CA ASP A 241 -11.63 -10.06 -5.43
C ASP A 241 -12.02 -11.51 -5.05
N GLU A 242 -13.11 -11.69 -4.31
CA GLU A 242 -13.61 -13.00 -3.89
C GLU A 242 -14.12 -13.89 -5.04
N ASN A 243 -14.35 -13.32 -6.22
CA ASN A 243 -14.75 -14.03 -7.42
C ASN A 243 -13.57 -14.42 -8.31
N GLY A 244 -12.33 -14.10 -7.90
CA GLY A 244 -11.11 -14.41 -8.64
C GLY A 244 -10.77 -13.38 -9.72
N VAL A 245 -11.39 -12.20 -9.71
CA VAL A 245 -11.07 -11.12 -10.64
C VAL A 245 -9.80 -10.41 -10.18
N LEU A 246 -8.79 -10.32 -11.03
CA LEU A 246 -7.54 -9.62 -10.75
C LEU A 246 -7.77 -8.11 -10.71
N LEU A 247 -7.70 -7.54 -9.52
CA LEU A 247 -7.88 -6.10 -9.27
C LEU A 247 -6.58 -5.32 -9.47
N ALA A 248 -5.47 -5.83 -8.93
CA ALA A 248 -4.18 -5.18 -9.00
C ALA A 248 -3.01 -6.15 -9.03
N SER A 249 -1.89 -5.68 -9.59
CA SER A 249 -0.56 -6.29 -9.46
C SER A 249 0.35 -5.31 -8.74
N LEU A 250 1.31 -5.83 -7.97
CA LEU A 250 2.27 -5.01 -7.26
C LEU A 250 3.69 -5.58 -7.35
N ALA A 251 4.67 -4.70 -7.16
CA ALA A 251 6.07 -5.05 -7.01
C ALA A 251 6.71 -4.14 -5.97
N GLN A 252 7.62 -4.69 -5.16
CA GLN A 252 8.26 -3.93 -4.09
C GLN A 252 9.66 -4.45 -3.81
N GLU A 253 10.61 -3.53 -3.64
CA GLU A 253 11.94 -3.82 -3.11
C GLU A 253 12.01 -3.37 -1.65
N SER A 254 12.67 -4.18 -0.82
CA SER A 254 12.88 -3.91 0.60
C SER A 254 14.33 -4.15 0.99
N LEU A 255 14.81 -3.51 2.04
CA LEU A 255 16.09 -3.88 2.63
C LEU A 255 16.01 -5.31 3.17
N PHE A 256 17.00 -6.15 2.81
CA PHE A 256 17.11 -7.55 3.23
C PHE A 256 18.48 -7.79 3.84
N ARG A 257 18.70 -7.23 5.04
CA ARG A 257 20.01 -7.30 5.72
C ARG A 257 19.92 -8.13 6.98
N LYS A 258 20.92 -8.97 7.21
CA LYS A 258 21.10 -9.68 8.46
C LYS A 258 21.18 -8.68 9.61
N ARG A 259 20.61 -9.04 10.75
CA ARG A 259 20.73 -8.28 11.99
C ARG A 259 22.19 -8.34 12.44
N GLU A 260 22.92 -7.24 12.32
CA GLU A 260 24.24 -7.13 12.95
C GLU A 260 24.05 -7.21 14.46
N LYS A 261 24.74 -8.15 15.12
CA LYS A 261 24.86 -8.12 16.58
C LYS A 261 25.54 -6.79 16.91
N ARG A 262 24.84 -5.85 17.53
CA ARG A 262 25.48 -4.69 18.14
C ARG A 262 26.49 -5.25 19.15
N ASN A 263 27.75 -5.34 18.75
CA ASN A 263 28.85 -5.54 19.69
C ASN A 263 28.81 -4.35 20.63
N GLY A 264 28.46 -4.62 21.90
CA GLY A 264 28.41 -3.60 22.93
C GLY A 264 29.79 -2.96 23.06
N HIS A 265 29.93 -1.79 22.50
CA HIS A 265 30.96 -0.84 22.91
C HIS A 265 30.30 0.03 23.97
N THR A 266 30.39 -0.44 25.22
CA THR A 266 30.38 0.44 26.39
C THR A 266 31.55 1.42 26.22
N ARG A 267 31.24 2.69 26.02
CA ARG A 267 32.13 3.79 26.40
C ARG A 267 31.45 4.63 27.44
#